data_97b19077baeea74f9568f6e698e2b8bf
#
_entry.id   97b19077baeea74f9568f6e698e2b8bf
#
_cell.length_a   1.000
_cell.length_b   1.000
_cell.length_c   1.000
_cell.angle_alpha   90.00
_cell.angle_beta   90.00
_cell.angle_gamma   90.00
#
_symmetry.space_group_name_H-M   'P 1'
#
loop_
_entity.id
_entity.type
_entity.pdbx_description
1 polymer ?
#
loop_
_entity_poly.entity_id
_entity_poly.type
_entity_poly.pdbx_seq_one_letter_code
_entity_poly.pdbx_strand_id
1 'polypeptide(L)'
;MRNKLFLFDIDGTLISPGNVSRKLLDKIIVRNFGQSPNLTYDDVAGSTDPLIVEKALVKIGIADGEISNGAKTIFDQYQKELAPVYNNSDLPFVYDDCVHLLNRVKQAGLSYGLLSGNIKATAKIKLDKFNLWNVFPFGVFGDDAAMRSDLPWLAREKAWDVLEKSFRFEDIIIVGDTVQDAIAANKNQTKSIIVCRKHQRRNELENSNPTIVVDDLNEVDVNSFI
;
A
#
# COMPACT_ATOMS: atom_id res chain seq x y z
N MET A 1 -18.85 -5.87 22.26
CA MET A 1 -17.50 -6.08 21.65
C MET A 1 -17.10 -4.81 20.96
N ARG A 2 -15.86 -4.32 21.15
CA ARG A 2 -15.36 -3.16 20.40
C ARG A 2 -15.19 -3.56 18.94
N ASN A 3 -15.76 -2.79 18.05
CA ASN A 3 -15.66 -3.04 16.62
C ASN A 3 -14.26 -2.59 16.16
N LYS A 4 -13.44 -3.48 15.60
CA LYS A 4 -12.09 -3.17 15.10
C LYS A 4 -12.07 -3.17 13.58
N LEU A 5 -11.22 -2.32 13.00
CA LEU A 5 -11.01 -2.20 11.57
C LEU A 5 -9.54 -2.49 11.24
N PHE A 6 -9.30 -3.54 10.47
CA PHE A 6 -8.00 -3.88 9.93
C PHE A 6 -7.85 -3.31 8.51
N LEU A 7 -6.81 -2.53 8.28
CA LEU A 7 -6.50 -1.94 6.99
C LEU A 7 -5.20 -2.58 6.47
N PHE A 8 -5.30 -3.30 5.36
CA PHE A 8 -4.19 -4.03 4.78
C PHE A 8 -3.53 -3.23 3.64
N ASP A 9 -2.21 -3.06 3.72
CA ASP A 9 -1.43 -2.65 2.55
C ASP A 9 -1.33 -3.78 1.53
N ILE A 10 -0.88 -3.44 0.32
CA ILE A 10 -0.82 -4.35 -0.82
C ILE A 10 0.62 -4.85 -1.05
N ASP A 11 1.50 -3.96 -1.51
CA ASP A 11 2.85 -4.32 -1.97
C ASP A 11 3.81 -4.55 -0.79
N GLY A 12 4.33 -5.77 -0.63
CA GLY A 12 5.15 -6.16 0.53
C GLY A 12 4.34 -6.74 1.68
N THR A 13 3.01 -6.55 1.69
CA THR A 13 2.11 -7.00 2.75
C THR A 13 1.21 -8.14 2.27
N LEU A 14 0.27 -7.89 1.38
CA LEU A 14 -0.59 -8.92 0.76
C LEU A 14 0.13 -9.69 -0.34
N ILE A 15 0.87 -8.97 -1.17
CA ILE A 15 1.58 -9.53 -2.34
C ILE A 15 3.00 -8.98 -2.45
N SER A 16 3.89 -9.78 -3.04
CA SER A 16 5.14 -9.29 -3.60
C SER A 16 4.88 -8.83 -5.03
N PRO A 17 5.18 -7.57 -5.41
CA PRO A 17 5.01 -7.09 -6.78
C PRO A 17 6.11 -7.55 -7.74
N GLY A 18 7.15 -8.25 -7.28
CA GLY A 18 8.25 -8.78 -8.10
C GLY A 18 9.06 -7.71 -8.85
N ASN A 19 9.03 -6.46 -8.42
CA ASN A 19 9.62 -5.30 -9.11
C ASN A 19 9.02 -5.00 -10.50
N VAL A 20 7.96 -5.69 -10.91
CA VAL A 20 7.35 -5.54 -12.25
C VAL A 20 6.83 -4.13 -12.46
N SER A 21 6.07 -3.64 -11.48
CA SER A 21 5.45 -2.31 -11.49
C SER A 21 6.50 -1.20 -11.58
N ARG A 22 7.53 -1.25 -10.74
CA ARG A 22 8.61 -0.26 -10.71
C ARG A 22 9.40 -0.22 -12.03
N LYS A 23 9.74 -1.39 -12.57
CA LYS A 23 10.44 -1.48 -13.86
C LYS A 23 9.62 -0.94 -15.03
N LEU A 24 8.31 -1.16 -15.02
CA LEU A 24 7.42 -0.60 -16.03
C LEU A 24 7.33 0.91 -15.90
N LEU A 25 7.18 1.43 -14.68
CA LEU A 25 7.12 2.87 -14.42
C LEU A 25 8.41 3.56 -14.93
N ASP A 26 9.58 3.01 -14.60
CA ASP A 26 10.87 3.54 -15.08
C ASP A 26 10.94 3.55 -16.62
N LYS A 27 10.54 2.45 -17.28
CA LYS A 27 10.49 2.37 -18.75
C LYS A 27 9.57 3.43 -19.37
N ILE A 28 8.40 3.69 -18.76
CA ILE A 28 7.47 4.71 -19.22
C ILE A 28 8.09 6.10 -19.08
N ILE A 29 8.75 6.38 -17.97
CA ILE A 29 9.44 7.66 -17.74
C ILE A 29 10.55 7.85 -18.78
N VAL A 30 11.41 6.86 -18.97
CA VAL A 30 12.49 6.91 -19.99
C VAL A 30 11.93 7.16 -21.39
N ARG A 31 10.85 6.48 -21.76
CA ARG A 31 10.23 6.63 -23.10
C ARG A 31 9.69 8.03 -23.34
N ASN A 32 9.13 8.68 -22.33
CA ASN A 32 8.51 10.00 -22.48
C ASN A 32 9.49 11.16 -22.27
N PHE A 33 10.52 10.97 -21.43
CA PHE A 33 11.41 12.06 -20.99
C PHE A 33 12.89 11.79 -21.32
N GLY A 34 13.24 10.63 -21.90
CA GLY A 34 14.60 10.30 -22.35
C GLY A 34 15.59 9.95 -21.25
N GLN A 35 15.18 10.01 -19.98
CA GLN A 35 16.08 9.80 -18.84
C GLN A 35 15.43 8.92 -17.77
N SER A 36 16.21 7.97 -17.18
CA SER A 36 15.76 7.18 -16.04
C SER A 36 15.91 7.98 -14.74
N PRO A 37 14.88 8.02 -13.87
CA PRO A 37 15.00 8.60 -12.55
C PRO A 37 15.84 7.71 -11.62
N ASN A 38 16.22 6.49 -12.01
CA ASN A 38 16.96 5.52 -11.18
C ASN A 38 16.33 5.37 -9.80
N LEU A 39 15.02 5.09 -9.76
CA LEU A 39 14.28 4.91 -8.52
C LEU A 39 14.82 3.72 -7.72
N THR A 40 15.22 3.98 -6.50
CA THR A 40 15.64 2.97 -5.52
C THR A 40 14.44 2.41 -4.77
N TYR A 41 14.65 1.41 -3.92
CA TYR A 41 13.62 0.93 -2.99
C TYR A 41 13.13 2.05 -2.06
N ASP A 42 14.04 2.87 -1.54
CA ASP A 42 13.73 3.94 -0.58
C ASP A 42 12.94 5.10 -1.21
N ASP A 43 13.08 5.30 -2.52
CA ASP A 43 12.28 6.29 -3.26
C ASP A 43 10.81 5.89 -3.34
N VAL A 44 10.50 4.58 -3.31
CA VAL A 44 9.14 4.06 -3.58
C VAL A 44 8.48 3.42 -2.36
N ALA A 45 9.26 2.87 -1.41
CA ALA A 45 8.73 2.09 -0.30
C ALA A 45 7.73 2.89 0.55
N GLY A 46 6.49 2.42 0.60
CA GLY A 46 5.41 3.04 1.38
C GLY A 46 4.95 4.41 0.91
N SER A 47 5.49 4.95 -0.20
CA SER A 47 5.02 6.20 -0.80
C SER A 47 3.74 5.98 -1.62
N THR A 48 3.00 7.05 -1.91
CA THR A 48 1.90 7.01 -2.87
C THR A 48 2.43 7.04 -4.31
N ASP A 49 1.78 6.34 -5.24
CA ASP A 49 2.17 6.38 -6.67
C ASP A 49 2.28 7.81 -7.21
N PRO A 50 1.34 8.76 -6.90
CA PRO A 50 1.49 10.16 -7.30
C PRO A 50 2.78 10.81 -6.80
N LEU A 51 3.12 10.61 -5.53
CA LEU A 51 4.35 11.18 -4.94
C LEU A 51 5.62 10.54 -5.54
N ILE A 52 5.58 9.24 -5.87
CA ILE A 52 6.69 8.56 -6.55
C ILE A 52 6.93 9.17 -7.93
N VAL A 53 5.86 9.37 -8.71
CA VAL A 53 5.97 9.96 -10.06
C VAL A 53 6.44 11.40 -9.99
N GLU A 54 5.90 12.21 -9.09
CA GLU A 54 6.33 13.59 -8.87
C GLU A 54 7.84 13.66 -8.56
N LYS A 55 8.30 12.90 -7.55
CA LYS A 55 9.72 12.81 -7.20
C LYS A 55 10.60 12.35 -8.38
N ALA A 56 10.10 11.39 -9.15
CA ALA A 56 10.81 10.89 -10.32
C ALA A 56 11.00 11.97 -11.37
N LEU A 57 9.95 12.77 -11.66
CA LEU A 57 9.99 13.87 -12.62
C LEU A 57 10.91 15.00 -12.15
N VAL A 58 10.84 15.37 -10.86
CA VAL A 58 11.76 16.36 -10.26
C VAL A 58 13.20 15.88 -10.37
N LYS A 59 13.47 14.60 -10.08
CA LYS A 59 14.81 14.01 -10.11
C LYS A 59 15.46 14.03 -11.50
N ILE A 60 14.66 13.98 -12.56
CA ILE A 60 15.13 14.10 -13.96
C ILE A 60 15.05 15.52 -14.50
N GLY A 61 14.76 16.52 -13.65
CA GLY A 61 14.84 17.94 -13.99
C GLY A 61 13.65 18.51 -14.75
N ILE A 62 12.46 17.88 -14.66
CA ILE A 62 11.23 18.43 -15.23
C ILE A 62 10.81 19.67 -14.43
N ALA A 63 10.48 20.76 -15.14
CA ALA A 63 10.07 22.00 -14.52
C ALA A 63 8.73 21.85 -13.77
N ASP A 64 8.58 22.55 -12.62
CA ASP A 64 7.40 22.45 -11.74
C ASP A 64 6.07 22.62 -12.50
N GLY A 65 5.98 23.53 -13.45
CA GLY A 65 4.79 23.76 -14.26
C GLY A 65 4.42 22.61 -15.21
N GLU A 66 5.33 21.68 -15.47
CA GLU A 66 5.15 20.55 -16.38
C GLU A 66 4.92 19.21 -15.63
N ILE A 67 5.19 19.17 -14.32
CA ILE A 67 5.09 17.93 -13.50
C ILE A 67 3.70 17.34 -13.58
N SER A 68 2.64 18.13 -13.43
CA SER A 68 1.26 17.64 -13.44
C SER A 68 0.89 16.97 -14.77
N ASN A 69 1.27 17.59 -15.90
CA ASN A 69 1.03 17.04 -17.25
C ASN A 69 1.88 15.79 -17.47
N GLY A 70 3.13 15.80 -17.03
CA GLY A 70 4.02 14.64 -17.08
C GLY A 70 3.47 13.46 -16.29
N ALA A 71 3.03 13.69 -15.06
CA ALA A 71 2.43 12.68 -14.20
C ALA A 71 1.17 12.07 -14.84
N LYS A 72 0.28 12.90 -15.39
CA LYS A 72 -0.90 12.42 -16.11
C LYS A 72 -0.52 11.50 -17.28
N THR A 73 0.44 11.91 -18.10
CA THR A 73 0.92 11.11 -19.23
C THR A 73 1.47 9.75 -18.78
N ILE A 74 2.25 9.74 -17.68
CA ILE A 74 2.79 8.52 -17.10
C ILE A 74 1.66 7.61 -16.62
N PHE A 75 0.69 8.13 -15.84
CA PHE A 75 -0.40 7.30 -15.31
C PHE A 75 -1.32 6.76 -16.40
N ASP A 76 -1.61 7.54 -17.43
CA ASP A 76 -2.43 7.08 -18.58
C ASP A 76 -1.79 5.88 -19.29
N GLN A 77 -0.45 5.85 -19.41
CA GLN A 77 0.29 4.74 -20.00
C GLN A 77 0.44 3.59 -19.01
N TYR A 78 0.77 3.89 -17.74
CA TYR A 78 1.00 2.90 -16.70
C TYR A 78 -0.25 2.03 -16.45
N GLN A 79 -1.43 2.63 -16.38
CA GLN A 79 -2.69 1.91 -16.22
C GLN A 79 -3.00 0.98 -17.42
N LYS A 80 -2.67 1.41 -18.64
CA LYS A 80 -2.90 0.61 -19.85
C LYS A 80 -1.91 -0.55 -19.99
N GLU A 81 -0.66 -0.32 -19.62
CA GLU A 81 0.44 -1.27 -19.88
C GLU A 81 0.69 -2.24 -18.73
N LEU A 82 0.23 -1.91 -17.51
CA LEU A 82 0.53 -2.74 -16.34
C LEU A 82 -0.12 -4.13 -16.44
N ALA A 83 -1.40 -4.21 -16.82
CA ALA A 83 -2.13 -5.48 -16.82
C ALA A 83 -1.44 -6.58 -17.68
N PRO A 84 -1.09 -6.35 -18.95
CA PRO A 84 -0.42 -7.37 -19.77
C PRO A 84 0.96 -7.73 -19.23
N VAL A 85 1.73 -6.76 -18.73
CA VAL A 85 3.08 -7.01 -18.20
C VAL A 85 3.03 -7.76 -16.87
N TYR A 86 2.10 -7.37 -15.99
CA TYR A 86 1.99 -7.94 -14.65
C TYR A 86 1.42 -9.36 -14.68
N ASN A 87 0.37 -9.59 -15.51
CA ASN A 87 -0.28 -10.90 -15.60
C ASN A 87 0.62 -11.96 -16.25
N ASN A 88 1.47 -11.57 -17.20
CA ASN A 88 2.41 -12.48 -17.86
C ASN A 88 3.73 -12.71 -17.09
N SER A 89 3.90 -12.09 -15.91
CA SER A 89 5.09 -12.26 -15.09
C SER A 89 4.86 -13.29 -13.98
N ASP A 90 5.84 -14.19 -13.77
CA ASP A 90 5.84 -15.16 -12.67
C ASP A 90 6.51 -14.60 -11.40
N LEU A 91 7.01 -13.35 -11.43
CA LEU A 91 7.70 -12.74 -10.30
C LEU A 91 6.77 -12.30 -9.16
N PRO A 92 5.54 -11.77 -9.43
CA PRO A 92 4.60 -11.46 -8.36
C PRO A 92 4.01 -12.72 -7.72
N PHE A 93 3.87 -12.68 -6.39
CA PHE A 93 3.24 -13.78 -5.63
C PHE A 93 2.48 -13.25 -4.41
N VAL A 94 1.62 -14.07 -3.83
CA VAL A 94 0.87 -13.77 -2.61
C VAL A 94 1.67 -14.17 -1.37
N TYR A 95 1.61 -13.38 -0.31
CA TYR A 95 2.13 -13.74 1.00
C TYR A 95 1.06 -14.50 1.78
N ASP A 96 1.26 -15.80 1.95
CA ASP A 96 0.30 -16.70 2.60
C ASP A 96 0.00 -16.31 4.06
N ASP A 97 1.00 -15.86 4.80
CA ASP A 97 0.85 -15.40 6.18
C ASP A 97 -0.13 -14.23 6.30
N CYS A 98 -0.13 -13.30 5.33
CA CYS A 98 -1.07 -12.20 5.29
C CYS A 98 -2.50 -12.68 4.97
N VAL A 99 -2.65 -13.62 4.05
CA VAL A 99 -3.95 -14.24 3.75
C VAL A 99 -4.48 -15.00 4.96
N HIS A 100 -3.62 -15.69 5.71
CA HIS A 100 -3.99 -16.36 6.96
C HIS A 100 -4.44 -15.34 8.01
N LEU A 101 -3.73 -14.22 8.18
CA LEU A 101 -4.16 -13.15 9.09
C LEU A 101 -5.53 -12.59 8.68
N LEU A 102 -5.72 -12.27 7.40
CA LEU A 102 -7.00 -11.81 6.86
C LEU A 102 -8.14 -12.78 7.17
N ASN A 103 -7.91 -14.08 6.99
CA ASN A 103 -8.91 -15.09 7.29
C ASN A 103 -9.25 -15.15 8.79
N ARG A 104 -8.26 -15.01 9.68
CA ARG A 104 -8.50 -14.92 11.14
C ARG A 104 -9.30 -13.67 11.51
N VAL A 105 -9.01 -12.52 10.89
CA VAL A 105 -9.77 -11.28 11.06
C VAL A 105 -11.23 -11.47 10.64
N LYS A 106 -11.48 -12.13 9.48
CA LYS A 106 -12.81 -12.46 8.99
C LYS A 106 -13.56 -13.41 9.92
N GLN A 107 -12.90 -14.48 10.37
CA GLN A 107 -13.50 -15.48 11.30
C GLN A 107 -13.85 -14.85 12.65
N ALA A 108 -13.10 -13.86 13.12
CA ALA A 108 -13.41 -13.09 14.32
C ALA A 108 -14.55 -12.07 14.13
N GLY A 109 -15.14 -11.96 12.94
CA GLY A 109 -16.22 -11.04 12.61
C GLY A 109 -15.80 -9.56 12.60
N LEU A 110 -14.50 -9.29 12.46
CA LEU A 110 -13.93 -7.94 12.46
C LEU A 110 -14.04 -7.31 11.08
N SER A 111 -14.03 -5.98 11.05
CA SER A 111 -14.08 -5.21 9.80
C SER A 111 -12.68 -5.10 9.18
N TYR A 112 -12.62 -5.05 7.85
CA TYR A 112 -11.36 -4.96 7.12
C TYR A 112 -11.52 -4.21 5.80
N GLY A 113 -10.42 -3.65 5.30
CA GLY A 113 -10.34 -2.92 4.04
C GLY A 113 -8.89 -2.83 3.56
N LEU A 114 -8.69 -2.17 2.43
CA LEU A 114 -7.36 -1.87 1.89
C LEU A 114 -6.92 -0.45 2.26
N LEU A 115 -5.61 -0.27 2.48
CA LEU A 115 -4.97 1.02 2.58
C LEU A 115 -3.63 0.94 1.83
N SER A 116 -3.52 1.56 0.66
CA SER A 116 -2.33 1.43 -0.17
C SER A 116 -1.92 2.74 -0.84
N GLY A 117 -0.60 2.91 -1.04
CA GLY A 117 -0.05 3.98 -1.84
C GLY A 117 -0.26 3.82 -3.35
N ASN A 118 -0.63 2.65 -3.82
CA ASN A 118 -0.99 2.43 -5.23
C ASN A 118 -2.19 3.29 -5.62
N ILE A 119 -2.24 3.81 -6.85
CA ILE A 119 -3.51 4.31 -7.39
C ILE A 119 -4.49 3.15 -7.55
N LYS A 120 -5.79 3.42 -7.38
CA LYS A 120 -6.86 2.41 -7.38
C LYS A 120 -6.81 1.48 -8.58
N ALA A 121 -6.56 2.02 -9.78
CA ALA A 121 -6.52 1.24 -11.02
C ALA A 121 -5.38 0.21 -11.01
N THR A 122 -4.18 0.58 -10.55
CA THR A 122 -3.02 -0.34 -10.50
C THR A 122 -3.13 -1.33 -9.34
N ALA A 123 -3.68 -0.91 -8.19
CA ALA A 123 -4.04 -1.80 -7.09
C ALA A 123 -4.98 -2.91 -7.56
N LYS A 124 -6.03 -2.54 -8.32
CA LYS A 124 -6.97 -3.51 -8.88
C LYS A 124 -6.29 -4.53 -9.79
N ILE A 125 -5.46 -4.07 -10.74
CA ILE A 125 -4.71 -4.96 -11.65
C ILE A 125 -3.87 -5.97 -10.86
N LYS A 126 -3.14 -5.50 -9.84
CA LYS A 126 -2.27 -6.34 -9.03
C LYS A 126 -3.04 -7.40 -8.25
N LEU A 127 -4.14 -7.03 -7.62
CA LEU A 127 -4.95 -7.93 -6.80
C LEU A 127 -5.84 -8.86 -7.64
N ASP A 128 -6.31 -8.43 -8.82
CA ASP A 128 -7.10 -9.28 -9.74
C ASP A 128 -6.31 -10.50 -10.21
N LYS A 129 -4.99 -10.38 -10.43
CA LYS A 129 -4.11 -11.51 -10.77
C LYS A 129 -4.26 -12.68 -9.78
N PHE A 130 -4.54 -12.37 -8.52
CA PHE A 130 -4.63 -13.35 -7.43
C PHE A 130 -6.06 -13.54 -6.90
N ASN A 131 -7.07 -12.99 -7.58
CA ASN A 131 -8.48 -12.99 -7.15
C ASN A 131 -8.70 -12.35 -5.76
N LEU A 132 -7.86 -11.39 -5.37
CA LEU A 132 -7.93 -10.73 -4.07
C LEU A 132 -8.70 -9.39 -4.09
N TRP A 133 -8.94 -8.79 -5.26
CA TRP A 133 -9.63 -7.49 -5.33
C TRP A 133 -11.02 -7.51 -4.69
N ASN A 134 -11.84 -8.47 -5.07
CA ASN A 134 -13.23 -8.57 -4.59
C ASN A 134 -13.36 -9.17 -3.17
N VAL A 135 -12.24 -9.52 -2.54
CA VAL A 135 -12.22 -9.99 -1.15
C VAL A 135 -12.46 -8.84 -0.17
N PHE A 136 -12.02 -7.63 -0.53
CA PHE A 136 -12.10 -6.46 0.33
C PHE A 136 -13.33 -5.62 0.01
N PRO A 137 -14.17 -5.28 1.01
CA PRO A 137 -15.40 -4.50 0.80
C PRO A 137 -15.10 -3.06 0.36
N PHE A 138 -13.96 -2.50 0.75
CA PHE A 138 -13.53 -1.16 0.39
C PHE A 138 -12.01 -1.02 0.45
N GLY A 139 -11.50 0.08 -0.08
CA GLY A 139 -10.10 0.46 0.04
C GLY A 139 -9.90 1.96 -0.18
N VAL A 140 -8.80 2.48 0.35
CA VAL A 140 -8.28 3.83 0.09
C VAL A 140 -6.91 3.72 -0.57
N PHE A 141 -6.63 4.61 -1.51
CA PHE A 141 -5.54 4.47 -2.46
C PHE A 141 -4.75 5.77 -2.61
N GLY A 142 -3.60 5.69 -3.27
CA GLY A 142 -2.71 6.83 -3.47
C GLY A 142 -3.31 7.98 -4.28
N ASP A 143 -4.37 7.73 -5.05
CA ASP A 143 -5.15 8.76 -5.74
C ASP A 143 -6.25 9.40 -4.89
N ASP A 144 -6.52 8.88 -3.68
CA ASP A 144 -7.47 9.51 -2.74
C ASP A 144 -6.80 10.62 -1.89
N ALA A 145 -5.46 10.58 -1.68
CA ALA A 145 -4.72 11.60 -0.94
C ALA A 145 -3.26 11.72 -1.40
N ALA A 146 -2.71 12.93 -1.35
CA ALA A 146 -1.30 13.20 -1.70
C ALA A 146 -0.32 12.48 -0.76
N MET A 147 -0.61 12.49 0.55
CA MET A 147 0.25 11.88 1.56
C MET A 147 -0.38 10.58 2.08
N ARG A 148 0.43 9.50 2.15
CA ARG A 148 -0.02 8.22 2.73
C ARG A 148 -0.57 8.38 4.15
N SER A 149 -0.03 9.28 4.93
CA SER A 149 -0.47 9.55 6.30
C SER A 149 -1.90 10.10 6.41
N ASP A 150 -2.52 10.51 5.32
CA ASP A 150 -3.89 11.03 5.32
C ASP A 150 -4.91 9.93 4.96
N LEU A 151 -4.43 8.79 4.42
CA LEU A 151 -5.28 7.66 4.05
C LEU A 151 -6.03 7.03 5.23
N PRO A 152 -5.49 6.89 6.47
CA PRO A 152 -6.24 6.29 7.58
C PRO A 152 -7.51 7.05 7.95
N TRP A 153 -7.48 8.39 7.83
CA TRP A 153 -8.66 9.22 8.03
C TRP A 153 -9.73 8.94 6.97
N LEU A 154 -9.34 8.92 5.69
CA LEU A 154 -10.23 8.59 4.57
C LEU A 154 -10.79 7.16 4.67
N ALA A 155 -9.97 6.21 5.13
CA ALA A 155 -10.41 4.84 5.35
C ALA A 155 -11.51 4.73 6.41
N ARG A 156 -11.42 5.53 7.48
CA ARG A 156 -12.45 5.61 8.52
C ARG A 156 -13.77 6.12 7.96
N GLU A 157 -13.74 7.22 7.19
CA GLU A 157 -14.93 7.79 6.54
C GLU A 157 -15.55 6.78 5.55
N LYS A 158 -14.71 6.17 4.71
CA LYS A 158 -15.18 5.18 3.73
C LYS A 158 -15.74 3.90 4.37
N ALA A 159 -15.22 3.51 5.53
CA ALA A 159 -15.76 2.40 6.30
C ALA A 159 -17.18 2.71 6.83
N TRP A 160 -17.47 3.96 7.19
CA TRP A 160 -18.83 4.40 7.51
C TRP A 160 -19.77 4.26 6.30
N ASP A 161 -19.35 4.75 5.14
CA ASP A 161 -20.17 4.73 3.92
C ASP A 161 -20.48 3.30 3.43
N VAL A 162 -19.52 2.37 3.55
CA VAL A 162 -19.63 1.03 2.97
C VAL A 162 -20.11 -0.01 3.97
N LEU A 163 -19.67 0.08 5.24
CA LEU A 163 -19.97 -0.90 6.27
C LEU A 163 -21.06 -0.45 7.25
N GLU A 164 -21.49 0.83 7.18
CA GLU A 164 -22.39 1.47 8.14
C GLU A 164 -21.88 1.36 9.60
N LYS A 165 -20.54 1.39 9.77
CA LYS A 165 -19.86 1.25 11.05
C LYS A 165 -18.88 2.40 11.28
N SER A 166 -18.93 3.01 12.46
CA SER A 166 -17.95 4.01 12.87
C SER A 166 -16.84 3.37 13.72
N PHE A 167 -15.61 3.88 13.55
CA PHE A 167 -14.44 3.44 14.26
C PHE A 167 -13.76 4.64 14.90
N ARG A 168 -13.28 4.49 16.16
CA ARG A 168 -12.32 5.43 16.73
C ARG A 168 -10.95 5.12 16.13
N PHE A 169 -10.06 6.09 16.05
CA PHE A 169 -8.72 5.85 15.51
C PHE A 169 -7.96 4.75 16.26
N GLU A 170 -8.08 4.68 17.58
CA GLU A 170 -7.48 3.61 18.41
C GLU A 170 -8.03 2.20 18.13
N ASP A 171 -9.15 2.09 17.41
CA ASP A 171 -9.79 0.85 17.00
C ASP A 171 -9.41 0.44 15.56
N ILE A 172 -8.58 1.24 14.88
CA ILE A 172 -8.05 0.96 13.54
C ILE A 172 -6.65 0.36 13.68
N ILE A 173 -6.40 -0.71 12.93
CA ILE A 173 -5.12 -1.42 12.88
C ILE A 173 -4.61 -1.42 11.44
N ILE A 174 -3.47 -0.80 11.19
CA ILE A 174 -2.81 -0.83 9.88
C ILE A 174 -1.87 -2.01 9.83
N VAL A 175 -2.00 -2.85 8.80
CA VAL A 175 -1.10 -3.97 8.53
C VAL A 175 -0.25 -3.59 7.31
N GLY A 176 1.06 -3.49 7.47
CA GLY A 176 1.98 -3.03 6.44
C GLY A 176 3.38 -3.64 6.60
N ASP A 177 4.33 -3.29 5.71
CA ASP A 177 5.71 -3.76 5.73
C ASP A 177 6.75 -2.63 5.74
N THR A 178 6.31 -1.36 5.78
CA THR A 178 7.19 -0.20 5.65
C THR A 178 7.13 0.74 6.86
N VAL A 179 8.17 1.57 6.98
CA VAL A 179 8.21 2.70 7.93
C VAL A 179 7.04 3.66 7.70
N GLN A 180 6.60 3.84 6.45
CA GLN A 180 5.50 4.76 6.12
C GLN A 180 4.15 4.27 6.66
N ASP A 181 3.97 2.95 6.80
CA ASP A 181 2.78 2.38 7.45
C ASP A 181 2.74 2.72 8.95
N ALA A 182 3.88 2.58 9.63
CA ALA A 182 4.00 2.95 11.02
C ALA A 182 3.83 4.46 11.24
N ILE A 183 4.43 5.30 10.38
CA ILE A 183 4.26 6.76 10.41
C ILE A 183 2.78 7.15 10.21
N ALA A 184 2.11 6.53 9.23
CA ALA A 184 0.69 6.78 8.99
C ALA A 184 -0.17 6.41 10.21
N ALA A 185 0.15 5.27 10.85
CA ALA A 185 -0.51 4.86 12.07
C ALA A 185 -0.28 5.85 13.23
N ASN A 186 0.97 6.22 13.49
CA ASN A 186 1.32 7.13 14.58
C ASN A 186 0.68 8.50 14.42
N LYS A 187 0.72 9.07 13.21
CA LYS A 187 0.10 10.38 12.92
C LYS A 187 -1.40 10.39 13.21
N ASN A 188 -2.07 9.27 12.99
CA ASN A 188 -3.52 9.15 13.19
C ASN A 188 -3.90 8.51 14.53
N GLN A 189 -2.94 8.19 15.40
CA GLN A 189 -3.19 7.51 16.69
C GLN A 189 -3.91 6.15 16.49
N THR A 190 -3.66 5.49 15.36
CA THR A 190 -4.10 4.13 15.08
C THR A 190 -3.02 3.13 15.53
N LYS A 191 -3.37 1.85 15.59
CA LYS A 191 -2.40 0.78 15.82
C LYS A 191 -1.76 0.33 14.51
N SER A 192 -0.58 -0.29 14.58
CA SER A 192 0.10 -0.86 13.44
C SER A 192 0.71 -2.24 13.74
N ILE A 193 0.61 -3.11 12.75
CA ILE A 193 1.29 -4.40 12.69
C ILE A 193 2.22 -4.33 11.48
N ILE A 194 3.52 -4.32 11.72
CA ILE A 194 4.50 -4.19 10.65
C ILE A 194 5.23 -5.53 10.49
N VAL A 195 5.13 -6.12 9.28
CA VAL A 195 5.85 -7.33 8.95
C VAL A 195 7.22 -7.02 8.38
N CYS A 196 8.25 -7.59 8.97
CA CYS A 196 9.63 -7.40 8.55
C CYS A 196 10.00 -8.40 7.43
N ARG A 197 9.68 -8.06 6.18
CA ARG A 197 10.02 -8.91 5.01
C ARG A 197 11.52 -8.97 4.71
N LYS A 198 12.32 -8.06 5.29
CA LYS A 198 13.76 -7.97 5.10
C LYS A 198 14.45 -7.73 6.44
N HIS A 199 15.07 -8.73 7.00
CA HIS A 199 15.73 -8.69 8.31
C HIS A 199 16.67 -7.50 8.51
N GLN A 200 17.40 -7.09 7.46
CA GLN A 200 18.31 -5.95 7.52
C GLN A 200 17.59 -4.60 7.77
N ARG A 201 16.27 -4.54 7.60
CA ARG A 201 15.48 -3.33 7.86
C ARG A 201 14.75 -3.34 9.20
N ARG A 202 14.89 -4.41 9.98
CA ARG A 202 14.17 -4.57 11.25
C ARG A 202 14.37 -3.38 12.21
N ASN A 203 15.60 -2.95 12.42
CA ASN A 203 15.90 -1.80 13.30
C ASN A 203 15.22 -0.51 12.82
N GLU A 204 15.15 -0.28 11.53
CA GLU A 204 14.48 0.88 10.93
C GLU A 204 12.97 0.84 11.18
N LEU A 205 12.36 -0.35 11.03
CA LEU A 205 10.95 -0.55 11.31
C LEU A 205 10.63 -0.35 12.79
N GLU A 206 11.43 -0.91 13.69
CA GLU A 206 11.28 -0.74 15.14
C GLU A 206 11.44 0.73 15.57
N ASN A 207 12.42 1.45 14.99
CA ASN A 207 12.64 2.88 15.27
C ASN A 207 11.50 3.79 14.76
N SER A 208 10.61 3.29 13.90
CA SER A 208 9.42 4.05 13.46
C SER A 208 8.26 3.99 14.47
N ASN A 209 8.46 3.35 15.64
CA ASN A 209 7.49 3.21 16.72
C ASN A 209 6.15 2.56 16.30
N PRO A 210 6.15 1.40 15.63
CA PRO A 210 4.91 0.65 15.38
C PRO A 210 4.36 0.06 16.68
N THR A 211 3.09 -0.39 16.68
CA THR A 211 2.53 -1.12 17.81
C THR A 211 3.26 -2.45 18.00
N ILE A 212 3.50 -3.20 16.93
CA ILE A 212 4.34 -4.41 16.92
C ILE A 212 5.08 -4.54 15.59
N VAL A 213 6.26 -5.18 15.63
CA VAL A 213 6.98 -5.69 14.45
C VAL A 213 7.07 -7.21 14.59
N VAL A 214 6.68 -7.93 13.52
CA VAL A 214 6.74 -9.39 13.44
C VAL A 214 7.55 -9.82 12.22
N ASP A 215 8.12 -11.02 12.23
CA ASP A 215 8.77 -11.60 11.06
C ASP A 215 7.78 -12.36 10.16
N ASP A 216 6.69 -12.85 10.77
CA ASP A 216 5.63 -13.59 10.11
C ASP A 216 4.26 -13.15 10.69
N LEU A 217 3.30 -12.82 9.82
CA LEU A 217 1.96 -12.40 10.24
C LEU A 217 1.15 -13.56 10.89
N ASN A 218 1.61 -14.80 10.79
CA ASN A 218 1.05 -15.90 11.56
C ASN A 218 1.27 -15.77 13.08
N GLU A 219 2.29 -15.02 13.52
CA GLU A 219 2.58 -14.74 14.93
C GLU A 219 1.56 -13.79 15.57
N VAL A 220 0.78 -13.07 14.78
CA VAL A 220 -0.18 -12.08 15.29
C VAL A 220 -1.37 -12.77 15.95
N ASP A 221 -1.57 -12.54 17.25
CA ASP A 221 -2.83 -12.90 17.91
C ASP A 221 -3.87 -11.79 17.66
N VAL A 222 -4.87 -12.07 16.83
CA VAL A 222 -5.96 -11.13 16.52
C VAL A 222 -6.73 -10.75 17.78
N ASN A 223 -6.85 -11.67 18.77
CA ASN A 223 -7.59 -11.42 20.00
C ASN A 223 -6.90 -10.38 20.89
N SER A 224 -5.58 -10.20 20.79
CA SER A 224 -4.86 -9.16 21.53
C SER A 224 -5.25 -7.73 21.13
N PHE A 225 -5.93 -7.56 20.01
CA PHE A 225 -6.42 -6.27 19.50
C PHE A 225 -7.91 -6.02 19.81
N ILE A 226 -8.66 -7.02 20.26
CA ILE A 226 -10.07 -6.94 20.59
C ILE A 226 -10.23 -6.53 22.05
#